data_8ac7551e7aca823e36e14b865e7edc63
#
_entry.id   8ac7551e7aca823e36e14b865e7edc63
#
_cell.length_a   1.000
_cell.length_b   1.000
_cell.length_c   1.000
_cell.angle_alpha   90.00
_cell.angle_beta   90.00
_cell.angle_gamma   90.00
#
_symmetry.space_group_name_H-M   'P 1'
#
loop_
_entity.id
_entity.type
_entity.pdbx_description
1 polymer ?
#
loop_
_entity_poly.entity_id
_entity_poly.type
_entity_poly.pdbx_seq_one_letter_code
_entity_poly.pdbx_strand_id
1 'polypeptide(L)'
;MAPSRQGLYNPAFEHDSCGVAMVADIHGRRSRDIVEKAITALLNLEHRGAQGAEPNTGDGAGILLQVPDEFFRAVVDFDLPEPGSYATGICLLYTSDAADEVRRV
;
A
#
# COMPACT_ATOMS: atom_id res chain seq x y z
N MET A 1 -21.44 2.38 23.65
CA MET A 1 -22.06 3.72 23.73
C MET A 1 -21.49 4.53 22.57
N ALA A 2 -22.31 4.95 21.63
CA ALA A 2 -21.84 5.78 20.54
C ALA A 2 -21.36 7.14 21.06
N PRO A 3 -20.26 7.70 20.53
CA PRO A 3 -19.77 9.00 20.95
C PRO A 3 -20.81 10.10 20.69
N SER A 4 -20.88 11.08 21.57
CA SER A 4 -21.81 12.21 21.44
C SER A 4 -21.20 13.27 20.52
N ARG A 5 -22.07 13.98 19.80
CA ARG A 5 -21.66 15.11 18.96
C ARG A 5 -21.00 16.20 19.82
N GLN A 6 -19.81 16.65 19.42
CA GLN A 6 -19.04 17.65 20.14
C GLN A 6 -18.37 18.61 19.14
N GLY A 7 -18.73 19.89 19.21
CA GLY A 7 -18.19 20.90 18.30
C GLY A 7 -18.44 20.55 16.82
N LEU A 8 -17.40 20.50 16.02
CA LEU A 8 -17.46 20.13 14.60
C LEU A 8 -17.53 18.61 14.37
N TYR A 9 -17.26 17.81 15.41
CA TYR A 9 -17.32 16.36 15.32
C TYR A 9 -18.77 15.89 15.28
N ASN A 10 -19.08 15.10 14.27
CA ASN A 10 -20.38 14.44 14.12
C ASN A 10 -20.15 12.94 13.93
N PRO A 11 -20.52 12.10 14.90
CA PRO A 11 -20.32 10.66 14.81
C PRO A 11 -21.07 9.98 13.66
N ALA A 12 -22.07 10.64 13.07
CA ALA A 12 -22.74 10.12 11.89
C ALA A 12 -21.84 10.13 10.62
N PHE A 13 -20.75 10.89 10.66
CA PHE A 13 -19.76 10.92 9.56
C PHE A 13 -18.54 10.05 9.82
N GLU A 14 -18.48 9.38 10.96
CA GLU A 14 -17.40 8.48 11.29
C GLU A 14 -17.69 7.09 10.72
N HIS A 15 -17.17 6.87 9.50
CA HIS A 15 -17.35 5.62 8.77
C HIS A 15 -16.03 4.90 8.51
N ASP A 16 -14.91 5.55 8.84
CA ASP A 16 -13.58 5.08 8.49
C ASP A 16 -12.88 4.45 9.69
N SER A 17 -12.29 3.31 9.47
CA SER A 17 -11.31 2.75 10.39
C SER A 17 -10.06 2.37 9.61
N CYS A 18 -8.90 2.70 10.16
CA CYS A 18 -7.63 2.36 9.54
C CYS A 18 -6.63 1.89 10.60
N GLY A 19 -5.66 1.14 10.15
CA GLY A 19 -4.50 0.76 10.95
C GLY A 19 -3.23 1.04 10.16
N VAL A 20 -2.24 1.60 10.81
CA VAL A 20 -0.93 1.86 10.23
C VAL A 20 0.15 1.26 11.12
N ALA A 21 1.12 0.61 10.50
CA ALA A 21 2.30 0.11 11.19
C ALA A 21 3.56 0.48 10.40
N MET A 22 4.68 0.58 11.09
CA MET A 22 5.97 0.85 10.50
C MET A 22 7.01 -0.10 11.07
N VAL A 23 7.84 -0.67 10.20
CA VAL A 23 8.99 -1.51 10.57
C VAL A 23 10.23 -0.93 9.91
N ALA A 24 11.28 -0.69 10.68
CA ALA A 24 12.52 -0.14 10.16
C ALA A 24 13.74 -0.80 10.81
N ASP A 25 14.80 -1.00 10.04
CA ASP A 25 16.12 -1.31 10.57
C ASP A 25 16.89 -0.02 10.81
N ILE A 26 17.29 0.23 12.05
CA ILE A 26 18.00 1.46 12.45
C ILE A 26 19.39 1.60 11.79
N HIS A 27 19.93 0.51 11.25
CA HIS A 27 21.21 0.51 10.55
C HIS A 27 21.02 0.56 9.01
N GLY A 28 19.78 0.63 8.53
CA GLY A 28 19.47 0.69 7.11
C GLY A 28 19.78 -0.59 6.31
N ARG A 29 19.90 -1.74 6.98
CA ARG A 29 20.21 -3.01 6.32
C ARG A 29 18.99 -3.55 5.60
N ARG A 30 19.15 -3.91 4.35
CA ARG A 30 18.11 -4.59 3.58
C ARG A 30 17.97 -6.03 4.06
N SER A 31 16.74 -6.46 4.34
CA SER A 31 16.49 -7.85 4.72
C SER A 31 15.06 -8.28 4.39
N ARG A 32 14.89 -9.55 4.09
CA ARG A 32 13.59 -10.19 3.94
C ARG A 32 12.80 -10.15 5.25
N ASP A 33 13.48 -10.23 6.38
CA ASP A 33 12.88 -10.19 7.72
C ASP A 33 12.06 -8.92 7.97
N ILE A 34 12.50 -7.76 7.47
CA ILE A 34 11.72 -6.51 7.56
C ILE A 34 10.38 -6.64 6.82
N VAL A 35 10.41 -7.23 5.63
CA VAL A 35 9.19 -7.43 4.82
C VAL A 35 8.23 -8.38 5.51
N GLU A 36 8.73 -9.48 6.06
CA GLU A 36 7.93 -10.46 6.79
C GLU A 36 7.30 -9.87 8.06
N LYS A 37 8.05 -9.05 8.79
CA LYS A 37 7.53 -8.31 9.94
C LYS A 37 6.47 -7.28 9.55
N ALA A 38 6.64 -6.60 8.43
CA ALA A 38 5.65 -5.66 7.93
C ALA A 38 4.35 -6.37 7.49
N ILE A 39 4.45 -7.52 6.85
CA ILE A 39 3.30 -8.36 6.51
C ILE A 39 2.60 -8.87 7.78
N THR A 40 3.36 -9.30 8.78
CA THR A 40 2.81 -9.72 10.07
C THR A 40 2.07 -8.58 10.76
N ALA A 41 2.63 -7.38 10.74
CA ALA A 41 1.97 -6.19 11.27
C ALA A 41 0.67 -5.88 10.53
N LEU A 42 0.65 -6.01 9.21
CA LEU A 42 -0.55 -5.83 8.39
C LEU A 42 -1.65 -6.84 8.76
N LEU A 43 -1.30 -8.11 8.91
CA LEU A 43 -2.23 -9.15 9.37
C LEU A 43 -2.79 -8.87 10.77
N ASN A 44 -1.96 -8.38 11.67
CA ASN A 44 -2.39 -8.00 13.02
C ASN A 44 -3.31 -6.78 13.05
N LEU A 45 -3.36 -6.01 11.98
CA LEU A 45 -4.25 -4.85 11.82
C LEU A 45 -5.59 -5.19 11.15
N GLU A 46 -5.85 -6.46 10.82
CA GLU A 46 -7.09 -6.89 10.15
C GLU A 46 -8.36 -6.38 10.87
N HIS A 47 -8.34 -6.37 12.21
CA HIS A 47 -9.46 -5.88 13.03
C HIS A 47 -9.69 -4.36 12.94
N ARG A 48 -8.78 -3.64 12.28
CA ARG A 48 -8.89 -2.18 12.02
C ARG A 48 -9.46 -1.88 10.65
N GLY A 49 -9.63 -2.88 9.78
CA GLY A 49 -10.25 -2.73 8.48
C GLY A 49 -11.77 -2.62 8.57
N ALA A 50 -12.39 -1.83 7.70
CA ALA A 50 -13.82 -1.86 7.49
C ALA A 50 -14.16 -2.87 6.39
N GLN A 51 -15.31 -3.53 6.54
CA GLN A 51 -15.90 -4.36 5.51
C GLN A 51 -17.13 -3.66 4.95
N GLY A 52 -17.28 -3.71 3.63
CA GLY A 52 -18.48 -3.21 2.96
C GLY A 52 -19.70 -4.11 3.21
N ALA A 53 -20.81 -3.77 2.56
CA ALA A 53 -22.04 -4.55 2.61
C ALA A 53 -21.89 -5.97 2.01
N GLU A 54 -20.88 -6.16 1.17
CA GLU A 54 -20.56 -7.44 0.55
C GLU A 54 -19.36 -8.09 1.26
N PRO A 55 -19.36 -9.42 1.49
CA PRO A 55 -18.30 -10.11 2.24
C PRO A 55 -16.90 -9.97 1.65
N ASN A 56 -16.81 -9.68 0.35
CA ASN A 56 -15.55 -9.58 -0.39
C ASN A 56 -15.08 -8.15 -0.65
N THR A 57 -15.76 -7.17 -0.08
CA THR A 57 -15.38 -5.75 -0.22
C THR A 57 -14.88 -5.20 1.10
N GLY A 58 -13.80 -4.46 1.05
CA GLY A 58 -13.17 -3.83 2.20
C GLY A 58 -12.38 -2.59 1.78
N ASP A 59 -11.81 -1.88 2.75
CA ASP A 59 -11.04 -0.65 2.52
C ASP A 59 -9.71 -0.89 1.81
N GLY A 60 -9.34 -2.14 1.64
CA GLY A 60 -8.06 -2.52 1.08
C GLY A 60 -6.93 -2.58 2.12
N ALA A 61 -5.84 -3.17 1.70
CA ALA A 61 -4.63 -3.30 2.49
C ALA A 61 -3.42 -3.12 1.58
N GLY A 62 -2.33 -2.63 2.11
CA GLY A 62 -1.13 -2.40 1.33
C GLY A 62 0.12 -2.33 2.18
N ILE A 63 1.25 -2.51 1.53
CA ILE A 63 2.57 -2.38 2.11
C ILE A 63 3.39 -1.44 1.22
N LEU A 64 4.07 -0.49 1.84
CA LEU A 64 5.04 0.36 1.19
C LEU A 64 6.45 -0.09 1.59
N LEU A 65 7.29 -0.35 0.63
CA LEU A 65 8.67 -0.75 0.85
C LEU A 65 9.61 -0.06 -0.15
N GLN A 66 10.89 -0.12 0.11
CA GLN A 66 11.88 0.36 -0.84
C GLN A 66 11.82 -0.46 -2.13
N VAL A 67 12.11 0.21 -3.26
CA VAL A 67 12.15 -0.45 -4.57
C VAL A 67 13.12 -1.64 -4.52
N PRO A 68 12.64 -2.88 -4.76
CA PRO A 68 13.49 -4.06 -4.77
C PRO A 68 14.24 -4.18 -6.11
N ASP A 69 15.27 -3.37 -6.28
CA ASP A 69 16.01 -3.22 -7.53
C ASP A 69 16.53 -4.55 -8.10
N GLU A 70 17.13 -5.39 -7.26
CA GLU A 70 17.64 -6.68 -7.67
C GLU A 70 16.54 -7.61 -8.22
N PHE A 71 15.36 -7.57 -7.60
CA PHE A 71 14.20 -8.33 -8.08
C PHE A 71 13.75 -7.82 -9.44
N PHE A 72 13.61 -6.51 -9.60
CA PHE A 72 13.16 -5.96 -10.87
C PHE A 72 14.16 -6.26 -11.99
N ARG A 73 15.47 -6.12 -11.75
CA ARG A 73 16.49 -6.49 -12.74
C ARG A 73 16.47 -7.97 -13.15
N ALA A 74 15.97 -8.84 -12.28
CA ALA A 74 15.85 -10.26 -12.57
C ALA A 74 14.58 -10.62 -13.37
N VAL A 75 13.52 -9.81 -13.29
CA VAL A 75 12.21 -10.16 -13.87
C VAL A 75 11.80 -9.33 -15.07
N VAL A 76 12.35 -8.12 -15.24
CA VAL A 76 12.03 -7.30 -16.40
C VAL A 76 12.95 -7.62 -17.58
N ASP A 77 12.44 -7.45 -18.78
CA ASP A 77 13.12 -7.71 -20.06
C ASP A 77 13.73 -6.46 -20.73
N PHE A 78 13.77 -5.36 -19.96
CA PHE A 78 14.32 -4.08 -20.42
C PHE A 78 15.34 -3.53 -19.41
N ASP A 79 16.19 -2.62 -19.87
CA ASP A 79 17.20 -1.99 -19.03
C ASP A 79 16.58 -1.03 -18.02
N LEU A 80 16.93 -1.20 -16.75
CA LEU A 80 16.55 -0.29 -15.68
C LEU A 80 17.61 0.77 -15.45
N PRO A 81 17.21 2.00 -15.15
CA PRO A 81 18.14 3.03 -14.68
C PRO A 81 18.92 2.62 -13.45
N GLU A 82 19.87 3.46 -13.05
CA GLU A 82 20.63 3.25 -11.81
C GLU A 82 19.71 3.14 -10.59
N PRO A 83 20.06 2.30 -9.60
CA PRO A 83 19.30 2.19 -8.37
C PRO A 83 19.02 3.54 -7.73
N GLY A 84 17.76 3.81 -7.40
CA GLY A 84 17.32 5.08 -6.84
C GLY A 84 16.96 6.17 -7.87
N SER A 85 17.17 5.90 -9.16
CA SER A 85 16.83 6.84 -10.25
C SER A 85 15.51 6.52 -10.94
N TYR A 86 14.74 5.58 -10.43
CA TYR A 86 13.42 5.21 -10.96
C TYR A 86 12.44 4.91 -9.83
N ALA A 87 11.17 4.92 -10.16
CA ALA A 87 10.08 4.54 -9.29
C ALA A 87 9.22 3.47 -9.97
N THR A 88 8.41 2.79 -9.17
CA THR A 88 7.46 1.80 -9.65
C THR A 88 6.06 2.18 -9.21
N GLY A 89 5.08 1.82 -10.01
CA GLY A 89 3.67 2.05 -9.73
C GLY A 89 2.80 1.03 -10.43
N ILE A 90 1.59 0.84 -9.90
CA ILE A 90 0.57 0.00 -10.52
C ILE A 90 -0.43 0.94 -11.19
N CYS A 91 -0.60 0.77 -12.49
CA CYS A 91 -1.62 1.48 -13.27
C CYS A 91 -2.70 0.51 -13.71
N LEU A 92 -3.94 0.80 -13.35
CA LEU A 92 -5.10 0.02 -13.78
C LEU A 92 -5.76 0.73 -14.97
N LEU A 93 -5.65 0.15 -16.15
CA LEU A 93 -6.20 0.69 -17.37
C LEU A 93 -7.59 0.12 -17.62
N TYR A 94 -8.61 0.97 -17.56
CA TYR A 94 -10.01 0.54 -17.75
C TYR A 94 -10.53 0.77 -19.17
N THR A 95 -9.86 1.65 -19.93
CA THR A 95 -10.29 2.06 -21.27
C THR A 95 -9.14 1.97 -22.26
N SER A 96 -9.43 1.81 -23.55
CA SER A 96 -8.41 1.68 -24.59
C SER A 96 -7.59 2.96 -24.80
N ASP A 97 -8.18 4.12 -24.57
CA ASP A 97 -7.52 5.42 -24.66
C ASP A 97 -6.51 5.65 -23.51
N ALA A 98 -6.78 5.11 -22.34
CA ALA A 98 -5.81 5.14 -21.23
C ALA A 98 -4.51 4.38 -21.53
N ALA A 99 -4.57 3.37 -22.41
CA ALA A 99 -3.39 2.61 -22.82
C ALA A 99 -2.46 3.40 -23.78
N ASP A 100 -3.00 4.34 -24.52
CA ASP A 100 -2.23 5.14 -25.48
C ASP A 100 -1.36 6.21 -24.81
N GLU A 101 -1.69 6.57 -23.58
CA GLU A 101 -0.93 7.56 -22.79
C GLU A 101 0.25 6.96 -22.03
N VAL A 102 0.33 5.65 -21.93
CA VAL A 102 1.47 4.96 -21.29
C VAL A 102 2.65 4.97 -22.25
N ARG A 103 3.33 6.10 -22.32
CA ARG A 103 4.62 6.17 -22.99
C ARG A 103 5.67 5.61 -22.04
N ARG A 104 6.36 4.58 -22.51
CA ARG A 104 7.60 4.13 -21.86
C ARG A 104 8.62 5.27 -21.98
N VAL A 105 9.00 5.79 -20.84
CA VAL A 105 10.11 6.75 -20.72
C VAL A 105 11.38 5.95 -20.46
#